data_02cf83799c91240b970951bceabc889f
#
_entry.id   02cf83799c91240b970951bceabc889f
#
_cell.length_a   1.000
_cell.length_b   1.000
_cell.length_c   1.000
_cell.angle_alpha   90.00
_cell.angle_beta   90.00
_cell.angle_gamma   90.00
#
_symmetry.space_group_name_H-M   'P 1'
#
loop_
_entity.id
_entity.type
_entity.pdbx_description
1 polymer ?
#
loop_
_entity_poly.entity_id
_entity_poly.type
_entity_poly.pdbx_seq_one_letter_code
_entity_poly.pdbx_strand_id
1 'polypeptide(L)'
;MGGASGGFVSSYGEVVDMLRNKARTYLFSNSIAPSLVGATIEAYKMLDESGELVQQLKRNTTQFRSQMKAAGFKIIGHDECPIAPVWLGDARVATEMSERLMK
;
A
#
# COMPACT_ATOMS: atom_id res chain seq x y z
N MET A 1 4.23 5.75 -6.02
CA MET A 1 4.24 6.64 -4.87
C MET A 1 2.86 7.24 -4.73
N GLY A 2 2.34 7.25 -3.51
CA GLY A 2 0.93 7.51 -3.25
C GLY A 2 0.42 8.82 -3.87
N GLY A 3 -0.64 8.75 -4.65
CA GLY A 3 -1.27 9.89 -5.30
C GLY A 3 -0.66 10.37 -6.62
N ALA A 4 0.44 9.76 -7.08
CA ALA A 4 1.09 10.11 -8.34
C ALA A 4 1.59 8.86 -9.07
N SER A 5 2.68 8.94 -9.79
CA SER A 5 3.25 7.83 -10.55
C SER A 5 4.60 7.37 -10.01
N GLY A 6 5.06 6.21 -10.48
CA GLY A 6 6.37 5.67 -10.19
C GLY A 6 6.43 4.80 -8.94
N GLY A 7 7.59 4.24 -8.75
CA GLY A 7 7.93 3.38 -7.62
C GLY A 7 9.45 3.24 -7.52
N PHE A 8 9.91 2.60 -6.47
CA PHE A 8 11.33 2.31 -6.29
C PHE A 8 11.51 0.97 -5.58
N VAL A 9 12.69 0.41 -5.71
CA VAL A 9 13.11 -0.80 -5.00
C VAL A 9 14.34 -0.45 -4.17
N SER A 10 14.31 -0.83 -2.91
CA SER A 10 15.46 -0.80 -2.01
C SER A 10 15.80 -2.21 -1.57
N SER A 11 17.06 -2.62 -1.75
CA SER A 11 17.53 -3.96 -1.45
C SER A 11 19.05 -3.97 -1.29
N TYR A 12 19.64 -5.16 -1.13
CA TYR A 12 21.10 -5.34 -1.17
C TYR A 12 21.68 -4.86 -2.50
N GLY A 13 22.95 -4.38 -2.49
CA GLY A 13 23.60 -3.80 -3.66
C GLY A 13 23.57 -4.70 -4.89
N GLU A 14 23.88 -5.98 -4.72
CA GLU A 14 23.91 -6.97 -5.82
C GLU A 14 22.54 -7.14 -6.47
N VAL A 15 21.46 -7.07 -5.67
CA VAL A 15 20.07 -7.14 -6.17
C VAL A 15 19.75 -5.87 -6.95
N VAL A 16 20.12 -4.71 -6.43
CA VAL A 16 19.88 -3.42 -7.10
C VAL A 16 20.64 -3.37 -8.42
N ASP A 17 21.89 -3.80 -8.45
CA ASP A 17 22.72 -3.83 -9.66
C ASP A 17 22.16 -4.81 -10.70
N MET A 18 21.70 -5.97 -10.26
CA MET A 18 21.01 -6.92 -11.15
C MET A 18 19.72 -6.31 -11.73
N LEU A 19 18.90 -5.63 -10.92
CA LEU A 19 17.69 -4.99 -11.40
C LEU A 19 17.99 -3.86 -12.38
N ARG A 20 19.02 -3.05 -12.16
CA ARG A 20 19.45 -2.01 -13.10
C ARG A 20 19.86 -2.57 -14.47
N ASN A 21 20.39 -3.78 -14.50
CA ASN A 21 20.82 -4.44 -15.73
C ASN A 21 19.73 -5.28 -16.40
N LYS A 22 18.72 -5.74 -15.69
CA LYS A 22 17.75 -6.73 -16.19
C LYS A 22 16.30 -6.28 -16.11
N ALA A 23 15.92 -5.36 -15.20
CA ALA A 23 14.53 -4.95 -15.06
C ALA A 23 14.08 -4.11 -16.26
N ARG A 24 13.15 -4.65 -17.06
CA ARG A 24 12.63 -3.97 -18.25
C ARG A 24 11.96 -2.64 -17.92
N THR A 25 11.29 -2.54 -16.79
CA THR A 25 10.66 -1.31 -16.30
C THR A 25 11.68 -0.22 -16.00
N TYR A 26 12.91 -0.57 -15.63
CA TYR A 26 14.00 0.38 -15.44
C TYR A 26 14.69 0.75 -16.76
N LEU A 27 14.96 -0.24 -17.61
CA LEU A 27 15.73 -0.08 -18.83
C LEU A 27 14.94 0.63 -19.95
N PHE A 28 13.62 0.40 -20.02
CA PHE A 28 12.77 0.80 -21.14
C PHE A 28 11.64 1.76 -20.74
N SER A 29 11.76 2.41 -19.58
CA SER A 29 10.82 3.42 -19.12
C SER A 29 11.54 4.73 -18.81
N ASN A 30 10.78 5.81 -18.74
CA ASN A 30 11.30 7.11 -18.36
C ASN A 30 11.62 7.16 -16.86
N SER A 31 12.56 8.03 -16.50
CA SER A 31 12.86 8.35 -15.10
C SER A 31 11.67 9.05 -14.43
N ILE A 32 11.54 8.87 -13.11
CA ILE A 32 10.52 9.57 -12.32
C ILE A 32 10.80 11.07 -12.36
N ALA A 33 9.74 11.89 -12.46
CA ALA A 33 9.87 13.33 -12.44
C ALA A 33 10.55 13.81 -11.13
N PRO A 34 11.51 14.74 -11.21
CA PRO A 34 12.25 15.23 -10.02
C PRO A 34 11.34 15.79 -8.92
N SER A 35 10.22 16.41 -9.29
CA SER A 35 9.22 16.90 -8.33
C SER A 35 8.60 15.78 -7.50
N LEU A 36 8.33 14.61 -8.11
CA LEU A 36 7.82 13.43 -7.40
C LEU A 36 8.88 12.80 -6.48
N VAL A 37 10.14 12.83 -6.90
CA VAL A 37 11.26 12.37 -6.06
C VAL A 37 11.39 13.28 -4.85
N GLY A 38 11.39 14.60 -5.02
CA GLY A 38 11.45 15.58 -3.95
C GLY A 38 10.31 15.41 -2.94
N ALA A 39 9.07 15.31 -3.42
CA ALA A 39 7.90 15.07 -2.56
C ALA A 39 8.01 13.73 -1.78
N THR A 40 8.56 12.69 -2.41
CA THR A 40 8.75 11.40 -1.75
C THR A 40 9.81 11.46 -0.65
N ILE A 41 10.93 12.13 -0.90
CA ILE A 41 11.98 12.33 0.11
C ILE A 41 11.41 13.09 1.31
N GLU A 42 10.63 14.13 1.08
CA GLU A 42 10.00 14.90 2.15
C GLU A 42 9.01 14.07 2.96
N ALA A 43 8.18 13.26 2.28
CA ALA A 43 7.28 12.32 2.96
C ALA A 43 8.03 11.33 3.88
N TYR A 44 9.19 10.82 3.44
CA TYR A 44 10.01 9.95 4.30
C TYR A 44 10.60 10.69 5.51
N LYS A 45 11.06 11.93 5.34
CA LYS A 45 11.53 12.74 6.49
C LYS A 45 10.42 12.96 7.52
N MET A 46 9.21 13.31 7.05
CA MET A 46 8.05 13.46 7.94
C MET A 46 7.74 12.17 8.72
N LEU A 47 7.87 11.00 8.09
CA LEU A 47 7.67 9.71 8.76
C LEU A 47 8.77 9.40 9.79
N ASP A 48 10.01 9.80 9.52
CA ASP A 48 11.12 9.64 10.45
C ASP A 48 11.00 10.60 11.66
N GLU A 49 10.48 11.81 11.45
CA GLU A 49 10.29 12.82 12.49
C GLU A 49 9.11 12.52 13.41
N SER A 50 8.07 11.88 12.90
CA SER A 50 6.86 11.56 13.67
C SER A 50 6.29 10.17 13.34
N GLY A 51 6.28 9.30 14.36
CA GLY A 51 5.58 7.99 14.26
C GLY A 51 4.07 8.06 14.48
N GLU A 52 3.47 9.22 14.75
CA GLU A 52 2.06 9.36 15.15
C GLU A 52 1.09 8.86 14.07
N LEU A 53 1.32 9.22 12.80
CA LEU A 53 0.48 8.79 11.68
C LEU A 53 0.51 7.27 11.51
N VAL A 54 1.69 6.66 11.66
CA VAL A 54 1.86 5.21 11.58
C VAL A 54 1.14 4.52 12.75
N GLN A 55 1.25 5.07 13.96
CA GLN A 55 0.54 4.55 15.13
C GLN A 55 -0.98 4.69 14.98
N GLN A 56 -1.46 5.81 14.44
CA GLN A 56 -2.88 6.00 14.14
C GLN A 56 -3.38 4.98 13.12
N LEU A 57 -2.61 4.74 12.05
CA LEU A 57 -2.92 3.72 11.06
C LEU A 57 -3.02 2.33 11.69
N LYS A 58 -2.09 1.97 12.58
CA LYS A 58 -2.13 0.68 13.31
C LYS A 58 -3.38 0.56 14.18
N ARG A 59 -3.73 1.60 14.94
CA ARG A 59 -4.97 1.62 15.74
C ARG A 59 -6.21 1.42 14.88
N ASN A 60 -6.32 2.18 13.79
CA ASN A 60 -7.44 2.08 12.86
C ASN A 60 -7.53 0.68 12.22
N THR A 61 -6.39 0.10 11.85
CA THR A 61 -6.31 -1.26 11.30
C THR A 61 -6.84 -2.29 12.29
N THR A 62 -6.38 -2.24 13.53
CA THR A 62 -6.83 -3.16 14.60
C THR A 62 -8.32 -3.01 14.85
N GLN A 63 -8.81 -1.77 14.96
CA GLN A 63 -10.22 -1.47 15.17
C GLN A 63 -11.09 -2.01 14.02
N PHE A 64 -10.75 -1.69 12.79
CA PHE A 64 -11.48 -2.16 11.61
C PHE A 64 -11.55 -3.68 11.54
N ARG A 65 -10.38 -4.36 11.65
CA ARG A 65 -10.33 -5.81 11.56
C ARG A 65 -11.11 -6.50 12.68
N SER A 66 -11.02 -6.00 13.92
CA SER A 66 -11.75 -6.57 15.05
C SER A 66 -13.27 -6.42 14.89
N GLN A 67 -13.73 -5.23 14.49
CA GLN A 67 -15.16 -4.97 14.30
C GLN A 67 -15.73 -5.79 13.12
N MET A 68 -15.01 -5.89 12.01
CA MET A 68 -15.44 -6.69 10.87
C MET A 68 -15.48 -8.19 11.20
N LYS A 69 -14.48 -8.70 11.93
CA LYS A 69 -14.50 -10.10 12.42
C LYS A 69 -15.67 -10.33 13.38
N ALA A 70 -15.96 -9.40 14.29
CA ALA A 70 -17.10 -9.48 15.21
C ALA A 70 -18.44 -9.44 14.46
N ALA A 71 -18.53 -8.71 13.36
CA ALA A 71 -19.70 -8.69 12.47
C ALA A 71 -19.82 -9.94 11.56
N GLY A 72 -18.95 -10.93 11.71
CA GLY A 72 -18.99 -12.20 10.98
C GLY A 72 -18.31 -12.20 9.62
N PHE A 73 -17.60 -11.12 9.24
CA PHE A 73 -16.85 -11.08 7.98
C PHE A 73 -15.51 -11.80 8.08
N LYS A 74 -15.16 -12.51 7.02
CA LYS A 74 -13.83 -13.11 6.86
C LYS A 74 -12.86 -12.09 6.29
N ILE A 75 -11.88 -11.65 7.09
CA ILE A 75 -10.82 -10.74 6.66
C ILE A 75 -9.56 -11.55 6.35
N ILE A 76 -8.99 -11.33 5.16
CA ILE A 76 -7.76 -12.00 4.71
C ILE A 76 -6.54 -11.12 4.97
N GLY A 77 -5.35 -11.74 4.84
CA GLY A 77 -4.05 -11.09 5.01
C GLY A 77 -3.59 -11.05 6.46
N HIS A 78 -2.40 -10.48 6.65
CA HIS A 78 -1.75 -10.38 7.97
C HIS A 78 -2.50 -9.38 8.87
N ASP A 79 -2.63 -9.69 10.15
CA ASP A 79 -3.45 -8.89 11.08
C ASP A 79 -2.92 -7.46 11.30
N GLU A 80 -1.62 -7.24 11.15
CA GLU A 80 -1.01 -5.92 11.25
C GLU A 80 -1.02 -5.13 9.92
N CYS A 81 -1.41 -5.77 8.80
CA CYS A 81 -1.46 -5.11 7.51
C CYS A 81 -2.68 -4.19 7.42
N PRO A 82 -2.50 -2.90 7.08
CA PRO A 82 -3.61 -1.96 6.93
C PRO A 82 -4.51 -2.28 5.73
N ILE A 83 -4.02 -3.03 4.75
CA ILE A 83 -4.85 -3.57 3.68
C ILE A 83 -5.61 -4.76 4.22
N ALA A 84 -6.93 -4.66 4.27
CA ALA A 84 -7.82 -5.64 4.89
C ALA A 84 -8.87 -6.15 3.88
N PRO A 85 -8.52 -7.10 2.99
CA PRO A 85 -9.47 -7.64 2.03
C PRO A 85 -10.60 -8.38 2.74
N VAL A 86 -11.84 -8.03 2.42
CA VAL A 86 -13.05 -8.70 2.92
C VAL A 86 -13.41 -9.81 1.96
N TRP A 87 -13.40 -11.04 2.44
CA TRP A 87 -13.73 -12.21 1.62
C TRP A 87 -15.24 -12.46 1.60
N LEU A 88 -15.87 -12.33 0.44
CA LEU A 88 -17.30 -12.50 0.26
C LEU A 88 -17.69 -13.81 -0.46
N GLY A 89 -16.71 -14.55 -0.98
CA GLY A 89 -16.91 -15.87 -1.61
C GLY A 89 -17.44 -15.85 -3.03
N ASP A 90 -18.36 -14.92 -3.37
CA ASP A 90 -18.95 -14.79 -4.69
C ASP A 90 -18.64 -13.42 -5.31
N ALA A 91 -18.21 -13.42 -6.58
CA ALA A 91 -17.82 -12.19 -7.29
C ALA A 91 -19.01 -11.22 -7.50
N ARG A 92 -20.22 -11.73 -7.72
CA ARG A 92 -21.42 -10.90 -7.88
C ARG A 92 -21.76 -10.18 -6.58
N VAL A 93 -21.69 -10.89 -5.45
CA VAL A 93 -21.91 -10.30 -4.13
C VAL A 93 -20.86 -9.22 -3.84
N ALA A 94 -19.60 -9.45 -4.22
CA ALA A 94 -18.54 -8.46 -4.06
C ALA A 94 -18.80 -7.19 -4.90
N THR A 95 -19.22 -7.34 -6.14
CA THR A 95 -19.59 -6.22 -7.02
C THR A 95 -20.77 -5.44 -6.44
N GLU A 96 -21.86 -6.12 -6.07
CA GLU A 96 -23.04 -5.48 -5.51
C GLU A 96 -22.74 -4.74 -4.20
N MET A 97 -21.94 -5.34 -3.30
CA MET A 97 -21.51 -4.69 -2.07
C MET A 97 -20.69 -3.44 -2.36
N SER A 98 -19.73 -3.51 -3.30
CA SER A 98 -18.93 -2.36 -3.71
C SER A 98 -19.81 -1.21 -4.24
N GLU A 99 -20.76 -1.51 -5.12
CA GLU A 99 -21.69 -0.51 -5.67
C GLU A 99 -22.57 0.14 -4.60
N ARG A 100 -23.00 -0.62 -3.58
CA ARG A 100 -23.80 -0.09 -2.47
C ARG A 100 -22.98 0.81 -1.54
N LEU A 101 -21.70 0.49 -1.34
CA LEU A 101 -20.80 1.29 -0.49
C LEU A 101 -20.35 2.59 -1.16
N MET A 102 -20.48 2.72 -2.48
CA MET A 102 -20.12 3.92 -3.24
C MET A 102 -21.27 4.94 -3.37
N LYS A 103 -22.47 4.61 -2.88
CA LYS A 103 -23.66 5.50 -2.83
C LYS A 103 -23.72 6.25 -1.52
#